data_b30f73cefffcedb2a3f2941b556da52d
#
_entry.id   b30f73cefffcedb2a3f2941b556da52d
#
_cell.length_a   1.000
_cell.length_b   1.000
_cell.length_c   1.000
_cell.angle_alpha   90.00
_cell.angle_beta   90.00
_cell.angle_gamma   90.00
#
_symmetry.space_group_name_H-M   'P 1'
#
loop_
_entity.id
_entity.type
_entity.pdbx_description
1 polymer ?
#
loop_
_entity_poly.entity_id
_entity_poly.type
_entity_poly.pdbx_seq_one_letter_code
_entity_poly.pdbx_strand_id
1 'polypeptide(L)'
;MSFSEDSDRWQQAVYYFTGYDAPHIDKLFTEWVGNDDIPLMKVELTKQSRVTYVDVDDLQWRVDNAGRGVNNTDFVIPFYKTGNEEESGKDAAGDQVTYYKARFTLLGNHNGKDRPTGGVYEGGENKAKYDNDFKKSDEGTTWDTGPHTQYSYGTGRALEALLDNDGGTRGFEWNGLDVPAERVVDLASFARAAGAFDRVAQFYADRQAVLEEWHKRVGMEENDAWKGTAAGVFWDLIHTLGKRYEDYADDLRKGAMFSVPGDAIRIAGSVFQKEARKLQQHWARWEIKDGNPLSFVSDLLSEIVDHVWDTNITNITYKVHTAARGETRTTYHATGNFRQDAVDKNGKNYGPLNSLDTWKAVGAAAIERWKKSVKENLVDNADLALRAVHDAWSPSVFDVGTIKTSSGDSLSQDYEKDKADKEKKEAEEKAEKYRKEQEAKEEKYRK
;
A
#
# COMPACT_ATOMS: atom_id res chain seq x y z
N MET A 1 -1.20 6.33 16.78
CA MET A 1 -0.12 5.32 16.60
C MET A 1 1.13 6.04 16.13
N SER A 2 2.22 6.02 16.89
CA SER A 2 3.51 6.50 16.42
C SER A 2 4.15 5.36 15.63
N PHE A 3 4.31 5.57 14.36
CA PHE A 3 4.97 4.62 13.49
C PHE A 3 6.48 4.89 13.52
N SER A 4 7.31 3.88 13.60
CA SER A 4 8.76 4.03 13.52
C SER A 4 9.17 4.51 12.11
N GLU A 5 10.22 5.33 12.01
CA GLU A 5 10.75 5.82 10.73
C GLU A 5 11.26 4.69 9.82
N ASP A 6 11.64 3.53 10.38
CA ASP A 6 12.13 2.34 9.67
C ASP A 6 11.03 1.40 9.17
N SER A 7 9.75 1.78 9.26
CA SER A 7 8.66 0.89 8.87
C SER A 7 8.35 0.97 7.38
N ASP A 8 8.25 -0.20 6.74
CA ASP A 8 7.75 -0.30 5.36
C ASP A 8 6.25 0.07 5.30
N ARG A 9 5.97 1.32 4.94
CA ARG A 9 4.61 1.87 4.89
C ARG A 9 3.73 1.20 3.85
N TRP A 10 4.31 0.74 2.76
CA TRP A 10 3.54 0.01 1.76
C TRP A 10 3.05 -1.33 2.30
N GLN A 11 3.97 -2.14 2.85
CA GLN A 11 3.64 -3.42 3.47
C GLN A 11 2.60 -3.24 4.59
N GLN A 12 2.79 -2.24 5.45
CA GLN A 12 1.84 -1.93 6.52
C GLN A 12 0.47 -1.52 6.00
N ALA A 13 0.39 -0.66 4.98
CA ALA A 13 -0.87 -0.24 4.42
C ALA A 13 -1.61 -1.44 3.85
N VAL A 14 -0.95 -2.27 3.03
CA VAL A 14 -1.57 -3.47 2.47
C VAL A 14 -2.06 -4.40 3.59
N TYR A 15 -1.26 -4.61 4.62
CA TYR A 15 -1.67 -5.41 5.78
C TYR A 15 -2.95 -4.87 6.45
N TYR A 16 -3.02 -3.56 6.72
CA TYR A 16 -4.21 -2.97 7.34
C TYR A 16 -5.44 -2.95 6.44
N PHE A 17 -5.24 -2.81 5.13
CA PHE A 17 -6.35 -2.81 4.18
C PHE A 17 -6.85 -4.20 3.82
N THR A 18 -5.98 -5.23 3.82
CA THR A 18 -6.30 -6.54 3.25
C THR A 18 -6.11 -7.72 4.20
N GLY A 19 -5.34 -7.54 5.27
CA GLY A 19 -4.89 -8.63 6.14
C GLY A 19 -3.71 -9.44 5.57
N TYR A 20 -3.23 -9.13 4.37
CA TYR A 20 -2.10 -9.79 3.72
C TYR A 20 -0.78 -9.29 4.29
N ASP A 21 0.00 -10.18 4.89
CA ASP A 21 1.24 -9.86 5.61
C ASP A 21 2.48 -10.15 4.75
N ALA A 22 2.71 -9.33 3.74
CA ALA A 22 3.86 -9.47 2.86
C ALA A 22 5.20 -9.35 3.61
N PRO A 23 6.28 -9.99 3.11
CA PRO A 23 7.62 -9.82 3.67
C PRO A 23 8.05 -8.35 3.67
N HIS A 24 8.88 -7.95 4.64
CA HIS A 24 9.48 -6.62 4.69
C HIS A 24 10.44 -6.41 3.50
N ILE A 25 10.52 -5.18 2.97
CA ILE A 25 11.33 -4.84 1.80
C ILE A 25 12.82 -5.22 1.93
N ASP A 26 13.37 -5.21 3.14
CA ASP A 26 14.77 -5.58 3.38
C ASP A 26 15.04 -7.09 3.31
N LYS A 27 13.99 -7.91 3.28
CA LYS A 27 14.09 -9.38 3.18
C LYS A 27 13.96 -9.90 1.74
N LEU A 28 13.72 -9.02 0.77
CA LEU A 28 13.42 -9.43 -0.60
C LEU A 28 14.66 -9.87 -1.38
N PHE A 29 15.84 -9.38 -0.99
CA PHE A 29 17.10 -9.55 -1.72
C PHE A 29 18.19 -10.15 -0.83
N THR A 30 17.90 -11.15 -0.04
CA THR A 30 18.86 -11.70 0.93
C THR A 30 19.37 -13.04 0.51
N GLU A 31 18.85 -13.93 -0.07
CA GLU A 31 19.32 -15.32 -0.25
C GLU A 31 19.94 -15.54 -1.62
N TRP A 32 21.13 -14.98 -1.81
CA TRP A 32 21.96 -15.26 -2.98
C TRP A 32 22.83 -16.49 -2.77
N VAL A 33 22.81 -17.40 -3.72
CA VAL A 33 23.63 -18.61 -3.69
C VAL A 33 24.53 -18.63 -4.92
N GLY A 34 25.83 -18.78 -4.69
CA GLY A 34 26.84 -18.77 -5.73
C GLY A 34 27.30 -17.37 -6.15
N ASN A 35 28.31 -17.32 -7.02
CA ASN A 35 28.75 -16.11 -7.74
C ASN A 35 29.14 -14.90 -6.85
N ASP A 36 29.89 -15.14 -5.78
CA ASP A 36 30.46 -14.09 -4.94
C ASP A 36 29.41 -13.09 -4.38
N ASP A 37 28.18 -13.51 -4.17
CA ASP A 37 27.07 -12.68 -3.67
C ASP A 37 26.76 -11.45 -4.53
N ILE A 38 26.95 -11.50 -5.83
CA ILE A 38 26.57 -10.41 -6.73
C ILE A 38 25.05 -10.37 -6.87
N PRO A 39 24.40 -9.26 -6.47
CA PRO A 39 22.95 -9.18 -6.51
C PRO A 39 22.38 -9.21 -7.94
N LEU A 40 21.27 -9.94 -8.14
CA LEU A 40 20.45 -9.96 -9.35
C LEU A 40 21.12 -10.52 -10.61
N MET A 41 22.42 -10.80 -10.60
CA MET A 41 23.15 -11.29 -11.78
C MET A 41 24.32 -12.19 -11.40
N LYS A 42 24.68 -13.12 -12.28
CA LYS A 42 25.97 -13.79 -12.31
C LYS A 42 26.88 -13.07 -13.28
N VAL A 43 28.14 -12.92 -12.92
CA VAL A 43 29.16 -12.28 -13.78
C VAL A 43 30.36 -13.18 -13.94
N GLU A 44 30.75 -13.41 -15.19
CA GLU A 44 31.98 -14.15 -15.57
C GLU A 44 32.94 -13.25 -16.35
N LEU A 45 34.14 -13.08 -15.82
CA LEU A 45 35.17 -12.27 -16.46
C LEU A 45 36.19 -13.15 -17.19
N THR A 46 36.30 -12.98 -18.49
CA THR A 46 37.21 -13.81 -19.31
C THR A 46 38.15 -12.95 -20.13
N LYS A 47 39.49 -13.17 -19.94
CA LYS A 47 40.51 -12.60 -20.79
C LYS A 47 40.54 -13.37 -22.11
N GLN A 48 40.50 -12.65 -23.23
CA GLN A 48 40.52 -13.25 -24.55
C GLN A 48 41.99 -13.41 -25.04
N SER A 49 42.24 -14.49 -25.78
CA SER A 49 43.57 -14.77 -26.30
C SER A 49 44.04 -13.81 -27.44
N ARG A 50 43.06 -13.17 -28.11
CA ARG A 50 43.31 -12.23 -29.19
C ARG A 50 42.50 -10.96 -28.98
N VAL A 51 43.08 -9.82 -29.34
CA VAL A 51 42.37 -8.55 -29.39
C VAL A 51 41.67 -8.47 -30.75
N THR A 52 40.35 -8.20 -30.69
CA THR A 52 39.52 -7.97 -31.88
C THR A 52 38.80 -6.63 -31.70
N TYR A 53 38.39 -6.01 -32.78
CA TYR A 53 37.46 -4.88 -32.72
C TYR A 53 36.11 -5.37 -32.23
N VAL A 54 35.49 -4.53 -31.44
CA VAL A 54 34.10 -4.70 -30.98
C VAL A 54 33.18 -3.98 -31.94
N ASP A 55 32.16 -4.68 -32.46
CA ASP A 55 31.12 -4.08 -33.30
C ASP A 55 29.95 -3.64 -32.45
N VAL A 56 29.11 -2.73 -32.97
CA VAL A 56 27.85 -2.32 -32.37
C VAL A 56 26.90 -3.53 -32.20
N ASP A 57 26.94 -4.47 -33.14
CA ASP A 57 26.16 -5.70 -33.11
C ASP A 57 26.47 -6.59 -31.87
N ASP A 58 27.69 -6.51 -31.33
CA ASP A 58 28.06 -7.19 -30.07
C ASP A 58 27.27 -6.68 -28.86
N LEU A 59 26.60 -5.52 -28.99
CA LEU A 59 25.84 -4.85 -27.94
C LEU A 59 24.30 -4.80 -28.23
N GLN A 60 23.83 -5.65 -29.15
CA GLN A 60 22.44 -5.69 -29.58
C GLN A 60 21.44 -5.95 -28.40
N TRP A 61 21.88 -6.64 -27.35
CA TRP A 61 21.08 -6.89 -26.16
C TRP A 61 20.52 -5.62 -25.52
N ARG A 62 21.19 -4.46 -25.70
CA ARG A 62 20.72 -3.16 -25.21
C ARG A 62 19.41 -2.74 -25.88
N VAL A 63 19.27 -3.01 -27.16
CA VAL A 63 18.06 -2.73 -27.92
C VAL A 63 16.96 -3.71 -27.54
N ASP A 64 17.33 -4.97 -27.35
CA ASP A 64 16.38 -6.03 -26.94
C ASP A 64 15.80 -5.78 -25.54
N ASN A 65 16.56 -5.15 -24.66
CA ASN A 65 16.17 -4.82 -23.28
C ASN A 65 15.68 -3.37 -23.11
N ALA A 66 15.59 -2.58 -24.20
CA ALA A 66 15.17 -1.18 -24.11
C ALA A 66 13.75 -1.03 -23.58
N GLY A 67 13.48 0.10 -22.91
CA GLY A 67 12.14 0.43 -22.43
C GLY A 67 11.70 -0.34 -21.18
N ARG A 68 12.64 -0.76 -20.34
CA ARG A 68 12.44 -1.57 -19.13
C ARG A 68 11.91 -2.99 -19.38
N GLY A 69 12.00 -3.45 -20.64
CA GLY A 69 11.87 -4.85 -20.95
C GLY A 69 13.17 -5.59 -20.63
N VAL A 70 13.10 -6.81 -20.09
CA VAL A 70 14.25 -7.69 -19.95
C VAL A 70 13.99 -8.92 -20.82
N ASN A 71 14.30 -8.80 -22.11
CA ASN A 71 14.09 -9.85 -23.09
C ASN A 71 15.31 -10.73 -23.25
N ASN A 72 16.51 -10.16 -23.02
CA ASN A 72 17.76 -10.88 -23.06
C ASN A 72 18.36 -10.94 -21.66
N THR A 73 18.55 -12.15 -21.15
CA THR A 73 19.02 -12.43 -19.78
C THR A 73 20.45 -12.93 -19.72
N ASP A 74 21.05 -13.25 -20.86
CA ASP A 74 22.43 -13.74 -20.99
C ASP A 74 23.12 -12.96 -22.10
N PHE A 75 24.05 -12.08 -21.76
CA PHE A 75 24.69 -11.19 -22.69
C PHE A 75 26.12 -10.85 -22.26
N VAL A 76 26.88 -10.21 -23.17
CA VAL A 76 28.30 -9.91 -22.97
C VAL A 76 28.52 -8.41 -23.07
N ILE A 77 29.39 -7.87 -22.19
CA ILE A 77 29.95 -6.56 -22.30
C ILE A 77 31.46 -6.76 -22.63
N PRO A 78 31.90 -6.46 -23.87
CA PRO A 78 33.28 -6.47 -24.24
C PRO A 78 33.99 -5.19 -23.77
N PHE A 79 35.27 -5.30 -23.38
CA PHE A 79 36.09 -4.13 -23.03
C PHE A 79 37.57 -4.41 -23.19
N TYR A 80 38.36 -3.34 -23.24
CA TYR A 80 39.80 -3.43 -23.30
C TYR A 80 40.43 -3.00 -21.98
N LYS A 81 41.61 -3.58 -21.68
CA LYS A 81 42.41 -3.27 -20.49
C LYS A 81 43.85 -3.06 -20.83
N THR A 82 44.51 -2.06 -20.24
CA THR A 82 45.95 -1.87 -20.29
C THR A 82 46.70 -2.74 -19.29
N GLY A 83 47.98 -2.96 -19.46
CA GLY A 83 48.75 -3.96 -18.71
C GLY A 83 49.09 -3.63 -17.25
N ASN A 84 48.89 -2.40 -16.80
CA ASN A 84 49.19 -1.98 -15.42
C ASN A 84 47.94 -2.00 -14.56
N GLU A 85 47.88 -2.96 -13.66
CA GLU A 85 46.71 -3.17 -12.77
C GLU A 85 46.52 -2.09 -11.72
N GLU A 86 47.56 -1.31 -11.39
CA GLU A 86 47.58 -0.37 -10.26
C GLU A 86 47.22 1.08 -10.64
N GLU A 87 46.92 1.39 -11.90
CA GLU A 87 46.76 2.78 -12.34
C GLU A 87 45.41 3.09 -12.97
N SER A 88 44.34 2.96 -12.17
CA SER A 88 43.08 3.61 -12.48
C SER A 88 43.25 5.14 -12.42
N GLY A 89 43.10 5.80 -13.59
CA GLY A 89 43.13 7.28 -13.67
C GLY A 89 44.38 7.90 -14.25
N LYS A 90 45.42 7.16 -14.60
CA LYS A 90 46.54 7.68 -15.38
C LYS A 90 46.28 7.60 -16.89
N ASP A 91 46.91 8.52 -17.62
CA ASP A 91 46.89 8.56 -19.09
C ASP A 91 47.53 7.28 -19.64
N ALA A 92 46.69 6.35 -20.11
CA ALA A 92 47.11 5.09 -20.70
C ALA A 92 47.49 5.22 -22.19
N ALA A 93 47.64 6.45 -22.71
CA ALA A 93 47.90 6.69 -24.11
C ALA A 93 49.18 5.99 -24.59
N GLY A 94 49.02 5.13 -25.57
CA GLY A 94 50.11 4.35 -26.15
C GLY A 94 50.33 2.97 -25.53
N ASP A 95 49.70 2.66 -24.40
CA ASP A 95 49.83 1.35 -23.77
C ASP A 95 49.10 0.26 -24.58
N GLN A 96 49.74 -0.91 -24.66
CA GLN A 96 49.14 -2.06 -25.34
C GLN A 96 47.95 -2.56 -24.55
N VAL A 97 46.80 -2.76 -25.24
CA VAL A 97 45.57 -3.27 -24.62
C VAL A 97 45.43 -4.78 -24.76
N THR A 98 44.74 -5.37 -23.80
CA THR A 98 44.25 -6.74 -23.83
C THR A 98 42.75 -6.71 -23.92
N TYR A 99 42.10 -7.77 -24.46
CA TYR A 99 40.69 -7.86 -24.66
C TYR A 99 40.03 -8.75 -23.62
N TYR A 100 38.93 -8.27 -23.02
CA TYR A 100 38.15 -8.97 -22.04
C TYR A 100 36.70 -9.01 -22.45
N LYS A 101 36.00 -10.00 -21.91
CA LYS A 101 34.54 -10.10 -21.96
C LYS A 101 33.99 -10.30 -20.53
N ALA A 102 33.04 -9.51 -20.16
CA ALA A 102 32.18 -9.73 -18.99
C ALA A 102 30.89 -10.32 -19.49
N ARG A 103 30.59 -11.58 -19.12
CA ARG A 103 29.32 -12.23 -19.40
C ARG A 103 28.42 -12.06 -18.19
N PHE A 104 27.19 -11.63 -18.43
CA PHE A 104 26.15 -11.41 -17.45
C PHE A 104 25.02 -12.39 -17.68
N THR A 105 24.60 -13.08 -16.61
CA THR A 105 23.39 -13.89 -16.59
C THR A 105 22.49 -13.31 -15.51
N LEU A 106 21.34 -12.73 -15.89
CA LEU A 106 20.40 -12.13 -14.95
C LEU A 106 19.61 -13.22 -14.20
N LEU A 107 19.61 -13.13 -12.87
CA LEU A 107 18.97 -14.08 -11.99
C LEU A 107 17.51 -13.71 -11.75
N GLY A 108 16.63 -14.71 -11.68
CA GLY A 108 15.24 -14.46 -11.37
C GLY A 108 14.41 -13.89 -12.51
N ASN A 109 14.90 -13.89 -13.74
CA ASN A 109 14.13 -13.49 -14.92
C ASN A 109 13.89 -14.66 -15.86
N HIS A 110 12.85 -14.52 -16.64
CA HIS A 110 12.44 -15.44 -17.66
C HIS A 110 12.42 -14.75 -19.01
N ASN A 111 13.24 -15.18 -19.94
CA ASN A 111 13.29 -14.60 -21.29
C ASN A 111 12.30 -15.27 -22.25
N GLY A 112 11.34 -15.99 -21.74
CA GLY A 112 10.53 -16.87 -22.53
C GLY A 112 9.25 -16.30 -23.07
N LYS A 113 8.72 -17.04 -24.04
CA LYS A 113 7.43 -16.83 -24.66
C LYS A 113 6.27 -16.95 -23.66
N ASP A 114 6.53 -17.52 -22.49
CA ASP A 114 5.59 -17.77 -21.42
C ASP A 114 5.73 -16.76 -20.27
N ARG A 115 6.22 -15.58 -20.57
CA ARG A 115 6.30 -14.51 -19.57
C ARG A 115 4.91 -14.18 -19.04
N PRO A 116 4.68 -14.24 -17.72
CA PRO A 116 3.40 -13.87 -17.17
C PRO A 116 3.06 -12.43 -17.48
N THR A 117 1.78 -12.16 -17.70
CA THR A 117 1.29 -10.81 -17.89
C THR A 117 1.46 -10.04 -16.60
N GLY A 118 2.21 -8.94 -16.64
CA GLY A 118 2.35 -8.05 -15.49
C GLY A 118 3.57 -8.29 -14.62
N GLY A 119 4.43 -9.26 -14.86
CA GLY A 119 5.60 -9.42 -14.03
C GLY A 119 6.55 -10.56 -14.38
N VAL A 120 7.67 -10.58 -13.69
CA VAL A 120 8.66 -11.64 -13.83
C VAL A 120 8.21 -12.90 -13.11
N TYR A 121 7.49 -12.74 -12.00
CA TYR A 121 7.06 -13.82 -11.12
C TYR A 121 5.61 -13.65 -10.72
N GLU A 122 4.76 -14.51 -11.22
CA GLU A 122 3.35 -14.58 -10.87
C GLU A 122 3.04 -15.86 -10.09
N GLY A 123 3.45 -15.95 -8.86
CA GLY A 123 3.06 -17.05 -7.99
C GLY A 123 3.81 -18.36 -8.18
N GLY A 124 3.53 -19.32 -7.31
CA GLY A 124 4.30 -20.54 -7.12
C GLY A 124 4.36 -21.52 -8.31
N GLU A 125 3.31 -21.62 -9.10
CA GLU A 125 3.29 -22.51 -10.27
C GLU A 125 4.30 -22.11 -11.35
N ASN A 126 4.54 -20.83 -11.50
CA ASN A 126 5.48 -20.27 -12.45
C ASN A 126 6.92 -20.30 -11.93
N LYS A 127 7.14 -20.35 -10.63
CA LYS A 127 8.45 -20.38 -10.00
C LYS A 127 9.34 -21.49 -10.55
N ALA A 128 8.82 -22.72 -10.62
CA ALA A 128 9.57 -23.85 -11.14
C ALA A 128 10.00 -23.68 -12.61
N LYS A 129 9.20 -22.99 -13.39
CA LYS A 129 9.46 -22.69 -14.79
C LYS A 129 10.58 -21.65 -14.95
N TYR A 130 10.56 -20.61 -14.14
CA TYR A 130 11.63 -19.61 -14.11
C TYR A 130 12.93 -20.18 -13.57
N ASP A 131 12.88 -20.97 -12.50
CA ASP A 131 14.03 -21.64 -11.92
C ASP A 131 14.75 -22.53 -12.95
N ASN A 132 14.01 -23.18 -13.85
CA ASN A 132 14.62 -24.00 -14.90
C ASN A 132 15.44 -23.20 -15.91
N ASP A 133 15.00 -22.00 -16.26
CA ASP A 133 15.74 -21.15 -17.20
C ASP A 133 17.03 -20.61 -16.61
N PHE A 134 17.07 -20.36 -15.30
CA PHE A 134 18.30 -19.97 -14.62
C PHE A 134 19.30 -21.12 -14.50
N LYS A 135 18.84 -22.28 -14.14
CA LYS A 135 19.69 -23.46 -13.95
C LYS A 135 20.41 -23.93 -15.21
N LYS A 136 19.84 -23.64 -16.37
CA LYS A 136 20.49 -24.00 -17.64
C LYS A 136 21.75 -23.21 -17.92
N SER A 137 21.83 -21.99 -17.43
CA SER A 137 22.99 -21.14 -17.62
C SER A 137 24.01 -21.27 -16.50
N ASP A 138 23.57 -21.74 -15.29
CA ASP A 138 24.44 -21.85 -14.15
C ASP A 138 23.87 -22.76 -13.04
N GLU A 139 24.49 -23.92 -12.84
CA GLU A 139 24.02 -24.93 -11.88
C GLU A 139 24.16 -24.50 -10.41
N GLY A 140 24.90 -23.46 -10.09
CA GLY A 140 25.21 -23.08 -8.72
C GLY A 140 24.66 -21.75 -8.24
N THR A 141 24.08 -20.94 -9.15
CA THR A 141 23.67 -19.58 -8.81
C THR A 141 22.15 -19.45 -8.80
N THR A 142 21.60 -19.13 -7.66
CA THR A 142 20.15 -18.99 -7.46
C THR A 142 19.82 -17.78 -6.60
N TRP A 143 18.57 -17.33 -6.72
CA TRP A 143 17.96 -16.35 -5.85
C TRP A 143 16.55 -16.83 -5.48
N ASP A 144 16.21 -16.86 -4.19
CA ASP A 144 14.83 -17.12 -3.80
C ASP A 144 13.95 -15.89 -4.07
N THR A 145 13.19 -15.97 -5.15
CA THR A 145 12.28 -14.92 -5.61
C THR A 145 10.94 -14.91 -4.88
N GLY A 146 10.68 -15.88 -4.02
CA GLY A 146 9.41 -16.01 -3.28
C GLY A 146 9.04 -14.74 -2.51
N PRO A 147 9.93 -14.22 -1.63
CA PRO A 147 9.67 -12.99 -0.88
C PRO A 147 9.41 -11.77 -1.78
N HIS A 148 10.18 -11.62 -2.87
CA HIS A 148 9.97 -10.53 -3.83
C HIS A 148 8.60 -10.65 -4.51
N THR A 149 8.20 -11.86 -4.92
CA THR A 149 6.92 -12.13 -5.57
C THR A 149 5.75 -11.83 -4.63
N GLN A 150 5.86 -12.25 -3.38
CA GLN A 150 4.86 -11.96 -2.34
C GLN A 150 4.73 -10.46 -2.09
N TYR A 151 5.84 -9.73 -2.06
CA TYR A 151 5.84 -8.28 -1.87
C TYR A 151 5.32 -7.53 -3.11
N SER A 152 5.98 -7.71 -4.26
CA SER A 152 5.75 -6.87 -5.43
C SER A 152 4.42 -7.15 -6.13
N TYR A 153 3.97 -8.40 -6.12
CA TYR A 153 2.74 -8.80 -6.80
C TYR A 153 1.62 -9.16 -5.82
N GLY A 154 1.92 -9.93 -4.78
CA GLY A 154 0.94 -10.35 -3.79
C GLY A 154 0.21 -9.19 -3.11
N THR A 155 0.93 -8.10 -2.81
CA THR A 155 0.35 -6.90 -2.20
C THR A 155 -0.74 -6.26 -3.06
N GLY A 156 -0.48 -6.09 -4.33
CA GLY A 156 -1.47 -5.51 -5.24
C GLY A 156 -2.61 -6.45 -5.55
N ARG A 157 -2.33 -7.76 -5.68
CA ARG A 157 -3.38 -8.77 -5.87
C ARG A 157 -4.30 -8.90 -4.66
N ALA A 158 -3.78 -8.71 -3.43
CA ALA A 158 -4.62 -8.63 -2.23
C ALA A 158 -5.56 -7.42 -2.25
N LEU A 159 -5.09 -6.26 -2.74
CA LEU A 159 -5.92 -5.08 -2.93
C LEU A 159 -6.98 -5.30 -4.03
N GLU A 160 -6.64 -5.98 -5.11
CA GLU A 160 -7.61 -6.37 -6.14
C GLU A 160 -8.67 -7.30 -5.58
N ALA A 161 -8.28 -8.34 -4.84
CA ALA A 161 -9.22 -9.26 -4.20
C ALA A 161 -10.19 -8.55 -3.24
N LEU A 162 -9.70 -7.55 -2.50
CA LEU A 162 -10.54 -6.72 -1.64
C LEU A 162 -11.57 -5.89 -2.42
N LEU A 163 -11.21 -5.38 -3.60
CA LEU A 163 -12.02 -4.42 -4.37
C LEU A 163 -12.93 -5.10 -5.40
N ASP A 164 -12.51 -6.26 -5.90
CA ASP A 164 -13.26 -7.10 -6.82
C ASP A 164 -14.13 -8.07 -6.03
N ASN A 165 -14.73 -9.02 -6.58
CA ASN A 165 -15.52 -10.08 -5.94
C ASN A 165 -16.23 -9.59 -4.65
N ASP A 166 -17.00 -10.15 -4.01
CA ASP A 166 -17.81 -9.80 -2.82
C ASP A 166 -17.23 -8.76 -1.82
N GLY A 167 -16.17 -8.02 -2.20
CA GLY A 167 -15.55 -6.96 -1.39
C GLY A 167 -14.78 -7.48 -0.18
N GLY A 168 -14.06 -8.59 -0.33
CA GLY A 168 -13.34 -9.19 0.80
C GLY A 168 -12.13 -10.03 0.41
N THR A 169 -11.23 -10.23 1.39
CA THR A 169 -9.98 -10.99 1.21
C THR A 169 -10.06 -12.44 1.70
N ARG A 170 -11.26 -12.95 1.90
CA ARG A 170 -11.46 -14.34 2.36
C ARG A 170 -10.93 -15.34 1.34
N GLY A 171 -10.00 -16.21 1.79
CA GLY A 171 -9.39 -17.24 0.96
C GLY A 171 -8.37 -16.72 -0.05
N PHE A 172 -7.95 -15.46 0.08
CA PHE A 172 -6.86 -14.93 -0.73
C PHE A 172 -5.53 -15.56 -0.33
N GLU A 173 -4.80 -16.03 -1.31
CA GLU A 173 -3.45 -16.57 -1.20
C GLU A 173 -2.61 -16.12 -2.40
N TRP A 174 -1.35 -15.81 -2.17
CA TRP A 174 -0.39 -15.51 -3.23
C TRP A 174 0.98 -16.10 -2.93
N ASN A 175 1.46 -16.98 -3.82
CA ASN A 175 2.77 -17.63 -3.70
C ASN A 175 3.02 -18.27 -2.31
N GLY A 176 2.05 -19.05 -1.80
CA GLY A 176 2.15 -19.75 -0.53
C GLY A 176 1.97 -18.87 0.72
N LEU A 177 1.58 -17.61 0.55
CA LEU A 177 1.24 -16.70 1.65
C LEU A 177 -0.25 -16.36 1.59
N ASP A 178 -1.00 -16.80 2.59
CA ASP A 178 -2.44 -16.62 2.69
C ASP A 178 -2.83 -15.48 3.65
N VAL A 179 -4.10 -15.06 3.55
CA VAL A 179 -4.72 -14.19 4.55
C VAL A 179 -5.44 -15.05 5.58
N PRO A 180 -4.95 -15.11 6.84
CA PRO A 180 -5.57 -15.90 7.88
C PRO A 180 -7.01 -15.47 8.15
N ALA A 181 -7.87 -16.41 8.55
CA ALA A 181 -9.30 -16.17 8.73
C ALA A 181 -9.62 -15.02 9.71
N GLU A 182 -8.78 -14.83 10.73
CA GLU A 182 -8.92 -13.77 11.75
C GLU A 182 -8.48 -12.39 11.23
N ARG A 183 -7.83 -12.32 10.07
CA ARG A 183 -7.34 -11.07 9.46
C ARG A 183 -8.12 -10.69 8.21
N VAL A 184 -9.08 -11.50 7.83
CA VAL A 184 -9.92 -11.22 6.65
C VAL A 184 -10.60 -9.87 6.77
N VAL A 185 -10.45 -9.04 5.77
CA VAL A 185 -11.16 -7.78 5.63
C VAL A 185 -12.37 -7.98 4.73
N ASP A 186 -13.51 -7.44 5.14
CA ASP A 186 -14.79 -7.52 4.44
C ASP A 186 -15.44 -6.13 4.41
N LEU A 187 -15.50 -5.50 3.24
CA LEU A 187 -16.07 -4.16 3.05
C LEU A 187 -17.56 -4.10 3.42
N ALA A 188 -18.31 -5.18 3.26
CA ALA A 188 -19.71 -5.23 3.64
C ALA A 188 -19.92 -5.13 5.16
N SER A 189 -18.87 -5.39 5.97
CA SER A 189 -18.91 -5.26 7.42
C SER A 189 -19.25 -3.84 7.88
N PHE A 190 -18.79 -2.80 7.17
CA PHE A 190 -19.12 -1.40 7.45
C PHE A 190 -20.62 -1.14 7.35
N ALA A 191 -21.25 -1.59 6.26
CA ALA A 191 -22.68 -1.43 6.05
C ALA A 191 -23.51 -2.21 7.10
N ARG A 192 -23.06 -3.43 7.46
CA ARG A 192 -23.71 -4.25 8.49
C ARG A 192 -23.61 -3.60 9.86
N ALA A 193 -22.44 -3.07 10.24
CA ALA A 193 -22.25 -2.37 11.50
C ALA A 193 -23.08 -1.08 11.57
N ALA A 194 -23.06 -0.26 10.52
CA ALA A 194 -23.86 0.94 10.42
C ALA A 194 -25.37 0.64 10.58
N GLY A 195 -25.87 -0.36 9.86
CA GLY A 195 -27.26 -0.81 9.96
C GLY A 195 -27.62 -1.38 11.35
N ALA A 196 -26.65 -1.89 12.11
CA ALA A 196 -26.91 -2.30 13.49
C ALA A 196 -27.21 -1.10 14.38
N PHE A 197 -26.45 0.00 14.26
CA PHE A 197 -26.74 1.24 15.00
C PHE A 197 -28.07 1.86 14.58
N ASP A 198 -28.40 1.84 13.30
CA ASP A 198 -29.71 2.33 12.83
C ASP A 198 -30.86 1.53 13.41
N ARG A 199 -30.74 0.20 13.50
CA ARG A 199 -31.76 -0.65 14.14
C ARG A 199 -31.93 -0.36 15.64
N VAL A 200 -30.81 -0.05 16.33
CA VAL A 200 -30.87 0.35 17.75
C VAL A 200 -31.61 1.69 17.90
N ALA A 201 -31.27 2.67 17.07
CA ALA A 201 -31.96 3.96 17.10
C ALA A 201 -33.45 3.83 16.75
N GLN A 202 -33.79 2.99 15.77
CA GLN A 202 -35.18 2.70 15.41
C GLN A 202 -35.93 1.97 16.55
N PHE A 203 -35.28 1.01 17.20
CA PHE A 203 -35.87 0.32 18.36
C PHE A 203 -36.31 1.29 19.46
N TYR A 204 -35.45 2.25 19.83
CA TYR A 204 -35.80 3.24 20.85
C TYR A 204 -36.98 4.12 20.41
N ALA A 205 -36.96 4.59 19.15
CA ALA A 205 -38.08 5.38 18.62
C ALA A 205 -39.40 4.60 18.59
N ASP A 206 -39.40 3.34 18.15
CA ASP A 206 -40.58 2.49 18.10
C ASP A 206 -41.14 2.20 19.54
N ARG A 207 -40.25 1.97 20.50
CA ARG A 207 -40.62 1.73 21.88
C ARG A 207 -41.13 2.99 22.56
N GLN A 208 -40.58 4.14 22.30
CA GLN A 208 -41.06 5.43 22.74
C GLN A 208 -42.51 5.64 22.28
N ALA A 209 -42.80 5.41 20.99
CA ALA A 209 -44.15 5.53 20.44
C ALA A 209 -45.18 4.61 21.14
N VAL A 210 -44.76 3.35 21.40
CA VAL A 210 -45.64 2.39 22.16
C VAL A 210 -45.86 2.86 23.59
N LEU A 211 -44.84 3.35 24.27
CA LEU A 211 -44.96 3.87 25.64
C LEU A 211 -45.83 5.13 25.69
N GLU A 212 -45.74 6.01 24.69
CA GLU A 212 -46.61 7.17 24.57
C GLU A 212 -48.07 6.77 24.37
N GLU A 213 -48.35 5.74 23.57
CA GLU A 213 -49.69 5.20 23.41
C GLU A 213 -50.22 4.61 24.72
N TRP A 214 -49.41 3.85 25.46
CA TRP A 214 -49.79 3.33 26.76
C TRP A 214 -50.02 4.44 27.79
N HIS A 215 -49.15 5.45 27.81
CA HIS A 215 -49.28 6.63 28.65
C HIS A 215 -50.63 7.35 28.43
N LYS A 216 -51.07 7.48 27.17
CA LYS A 216 -52.35 8.08 26.80
C LYS A 216 -53.54 7.23 27.27
N ARG A 217 -53.38 5.91 27.29
CA ARG A 217 -54.48 4.98 27.69
C ARG A 217 -54.61 4.81 29.21
N VAL A 218 -53.52 4.89 29.95
CA VAL A 218 -53.52 4.79 31.41
C VAL A 218 -53.88 6.15 31.99
N GLY A 219 -54.96 6.27 32.70
CA GLY A 219 -55.42 7.52 33.33
C GLY A 219 -56.47 8.30 32.57
N MET A 220 -56.98 7.78 31.43
CA MET A 220 -58.18 8.37 30.81
C MET A 220 -59.41 8.18 31.70
N GLU A 221 -60.24 9.23 31.85
CA GLU A 221 -61.52 9.17 32.64
C GLU A 221 -62.42 8.07 32.13
N GLU A 222 -62.35 7.71 30.87
CA GLU A 222 -63.18 6.69 30.22
C GLU A 222 -62.71 5.24 30.52
N ASN A 223 -61.53 5.05 31.07
CA ASN A 223 -61.00 3.72 31.35
C ASN A 223 -61.19 3.35 32.81
N ASP A 224 -62.38 2.84 33.11
CA ASP A 224 -62.83 2.45 34.48
C ASP A 224 -61.99 1.28 35.09
N ALA A 225 -61.14 0.62 34.29
CA ALA A 225 -60.41 -0.59 34.69
C ALA A 225 -59.25 -0.31 35.62
N TRP A 226 -58.63 0.92 35.57
CA TRP A 226 -57.46 1.22 36.36
C TRP A 226 -57.47 2.67 36.86
N LYS A 227 -57.90 2.85 38.10
CA LYS A 227 -57.95 4.15 38.78
C LYS A 227 -57.28 4.07 40.14
N GLY A 228 -56.79 5.18 40.65
CA GLY A 228 -56.26 5.32 42.02
C GLY A 228 -54.73 5.45 42.02
N THR A 229 -54.14 5.48 43.21
CA THR A 229 -52.70 5.76 43.43
C THR A 229 -51.77 4.84 42.66
N ALA A 230 -52.12 3.55 42.57
CA ALA A 230 -51.30 2.57 41.80
C ALA A 230 -51.28 2.86 40.29
N ALA A 231 -52.39 3.30 39.72
CA ALA A 231 -52.51 3.70 38.32
C ALA A 231 -51.68 4.97 38.06
N GLY A 232 -51.65 5.93 38.97
CA GLY A 232 -50.80 7.12 38.89
C GLY A 232 -49.31 6.79 38.89
N VAL A 233 -48.87 5.95 39.82
CA VAL A 233 -47.46 5.51 39.87
C VAL A 233 -47.03 4.80 38.58
N PHE A 234 -47.88 3.94 38.02
CA PHE A 234 -47.59 3.24 36.78
C PHE A 234 -47.59 4.18 35.55
N TRP A 235 -48.49 5.15 35.54
CA TRP A 235 -48.52 6.20 34.52
C TRP A 235 -47.22 7.01 34.49
N ASP A 236 -46.71 7.45 35.66
CA ASP A 236 -45.44 8.17 35.79
C ASP A 236 -44.24 7.32 35.37
N LEU A 237 -44.27 6.01 35.71
CA LEU A 237 -43.21 5.08 35.28
C LEU A 237 -43.16 4.96 33.76
N ILE A 238 -44.30 4.81 33.08
CA ILE A 238 -44.40 4.73 31.62
C ILE A 238 -43.94 6.04 31.00
N HIS A 239 -44.35 7.19 31.55
CA HIS A 239 -43.94 8.50 31.07
C HIS A 239 -42.42 8.71 31.16
N THR A 240 -41.83 8.41 32.30
CA THR A 240 -40.40 8.53 32.53
C THR A 240 -39.61 7.59 31.60
N LEU A 241 -40.07 6.35 31.43
CA LEU A 241 -39.45 5.40 30.52
C LEU A 241 -39.57 5.85 29.06
N GLY A 242 -40.74 6.41 28.67
CA GLY A 242 -40.93 6.98 27.33
C GLY A 242 -39.97 8.12 27.03
N LYS A 243 -39.81 9.06 27.95
CA LYS A 243 -38.85 10.15 27.83
C LYS A 243 -37.43 9.65 27.68
N ARG A 244 -37.02 8.65 28.47
CA ARG A 244 -35.67 8.06 28.35
C ARG A 244 -35.45 7.42 26.98
N TYR A 245 -36.43 6.76 26.41
CA TYR A 245 -36.33 6.20 25.05
C TYR A 245 -36.31 7.28 23.98
N GLU A 246 -37.03 8.38 24.16
CA GLU A 246 -36.97 9.57 23.31
C GLU A 246 -35.56 10.19 23.33
N ASP A 247 -35.03 10.43 24.53
CA ASP A 247 -33.68 10.96 24.72
C ASP A 247 -32.60 10.06 24.03
N TYR A 248 -32.72 8.74 24.19
CA TYR A 248 -31.78 7.80 23.53
C TYR A 248 -31.94 7.80 21.99
N ALA A 249 -33.17 7.88 21.48
CA ALA A 249 -33.39 7.97 20.04
C ALA A 249 -32.88 9.28 19.49
N ASP A 250 -33.07 10.40 20.19
CA ASP A 250 -32.57 11.72 19.79
C ASP A 250 -31.06 11.83 19.89
N ASP A 251 -30.44 11.32 20.95
CA ASP A 251 -28.97 11.28 21.08
C ASP A 251 -28.32 10.47 19.97
N LEU A 252 -28.94 9.34 19.56
CA LEU A 252 -28.47 8.52 18.48
C LEU A 252 -28.68 9.14 17.10
N ARG A 253 -29.72 9.92 16.88
CA ARG A 253 -30.08 10.48 15.56
C ARG A 253 -29.74 11.95 15.41
N LYS A 254 -29.75 12.73 16.49
CA LYS A 254 -29.59 14.19 16.49
C LYS A 254 -30.46 14.88 15.41
N GLY A 255 -31.68 14.38 15.20
CA GLY A 255 -32.60 14.87 14.17
C GLY A 255 -32.34 14.35 12.73
N ALA A 256 -31.38 13.45 12.52
CA ALA A 256 -31.13 12.84 11.24
C ALA A 256 -32.02 11.60 10.97
N MET A 257 -32.12 11.21 9.71
CA MET A 257 -32.84 10.01 9.29
C MET A 257 -32.17 8.71 9.78
N PHE A 258 -30.84 8.69 9.78
CA PHE A 258 -30.00 7.57 10.21
C PHE A 258 -29.33 7.90 11.54
N SER A 259 -28.77 6.89 12.18
CA SER A 259 -27.99 7.09 13.40
C SER A 259 -26.65 7.78 13.10
N VAL A 260 -26.25 8.72 13.94
CA VAL A 260 -24.95 9.40 13.84
C VAL A 260 -23.77 8.43 13.82
N PRO A 261 -23.70 7.40 14.70
CA PRO A 261 -22.67 6.37 14.61
C PRO A 261 -22.73 5.57 13.30
N GLY A 262 -23.92 5.25 12.82
CA GLY A 262 -24.11 4.55 11.54
C GLY A 262 -23.58 5.36 10.36
N ASP A 263 -23.88 6.65 10.30
CA ASP A 263 -23.37 7.54 9.25
C ASP A 263 -21.85 7.70 9.33
N ALA A 264 -21.27 7.84 10.51
CA ALA A 264 -19.84 7.91 10.71
C ALA A 264 -19.13 6.63 10.17
N ILE A 265 -19.69 5.45 10.47
CA ILE A 265 -19.16 4.17 9.95
C ILE A 265 -19.28 4.09 8.42
N ARG A 266 -20.39 4.56 7.82
CA ARG A 266 -20.53 4.60 6.35
C ARG A 266 -19.51 5.51 5.71
N ILE A 267 -19.28 6.70 6.28
CA ILE A 267 -18.26 7.64 5.80
C ILE A 267 -16.87 7.02 5.90
N ALA A 268 -16.52 6.46 7.05
CA ALA A 268 -15.23 5.79 7.25
C ALA A 268 -15.03 4.61 6.28
N GLY A 269 -16.05 3.78 6.06
CA GLY A 269 -16.01 2.70 5.08
C GLY A 269 -15.85 3.19 3.64
N SER A 270 -16.51 4.31 3.29
CA SER A 270 -16.34 4.94 1.97
C SER A 270 -14.92 5.47 1.76
N VAL A 271 -14.33 6.13 2.77
CA VAL A 271 -12.94 6.59 2.74
C VAL A 271 -12.00 5.39 2.60
N PHE A 272 -12.18 4.35 3.41
CA PHE A 272 -11.39 3.12 3.36
C PHE A 272 -11.39 2.51 1.94
N GLN A 273 -12.55 2.30 1.35
CA GLN A 273 -12.67 1.75 -0.01
C GLN A 273 -12.04 2.66 -1.08
N LYS A 274 -12.20 3.98 -0.95
CA LYS A 274 -11.61 4.97 -1.85
C LYS A 274 -10.09 4.91 -1.80
N GLU A 275 -9.51 4.87 -0.60
CA GLU A 275 -8.06 4.83 -0.44
C GLU A 275 -7.48 3.46 -0.89
N ALA A 276 -8.17 2.35 -0.62
CA ALA A 276 -7.80 1.05 -1.17
C ALA A 276 -7.72 1.05 -2.71
N ARG A 277 -8.68 1.69 -3.39
CA ARG A 277 -8.65 1.85 -4.85
C ARG A 277 -7.48 2.68 -5.33
N LYS A 278 -7.13 3.75 -4.63
CA LYS A 278 -5.96 4.57 -4.97
C LYS A 278 -4.67 3.73 -4.86
N LEU A 279 -4.51 2.99 -3.75
CA LEU A 279 -3.36 2.12 -3.56
C LEU A 279 -3.25 1.08 -4.67
N GLN A 280 -4.34 0.42 -5.02
CA GLN A 280 -4.38 -0.54 -6.12
C GLN A 280 -3.98 0.10 -7.46
N GLN A 281 -4.47 1.32 -7.76
CA GLN A 281 -4.11 2.02 -8.99
C GLN A 281 -2.64 2.45 -9.03
N HIS A 282 -2.07 2.89 -7.91
CA HIS A 282 -0.64 3.21 -7.80
C HIS A 282 0.20 1.96 -8.02
N TRP A 283 -0.16 0.85 -7.37
CA TRP A 283 0.49 -0.42 -7.55
C TRP A 283 0.43 -0.90 -9.01
N ALA A 284 -0.72 -0.91 -9.65
CA ALA A 284 -0.88 -1.39 -11.03
C ALA A 284 -0.01 -0.61 -12.03
N ARG A 285 0.15 0.71 -11.83
CA ARG A 285 1.04 1.52 -12.67
C ARG A 285 2.51 1.23 -12.40
N TRP A 286 2.87 1.08 -11.13
CA TRP A 286 4.23 0.78 -10.72
C TRP A 286 4.63 -0.65 -11.12
N GLU A 287 3.76 -1.63 -10.95
CA GLU A 287 4.02 -3.03 -11.26
C GLU A 287 4.42 -3.22 -12.73
N ILE A 288 3.65 -2.66 -13.65
CA ILE A 288 3.92 -2.76 -15.08
C ILE A 288 5.28 -2.16 -15.45
N LYS A 289 5.66 -1.07 -14.82
CA LYS A 289 6.83 -0.29 -15.19
C LYS A 289 8.07 -0.65 -14.38
N ASP A 290 7.92 -0.76 -13.08
CA ASP A 290 8.99 -0.79 -12.09
C ASP A 290 8.97 -2.04 -11.19
N GLY A 291 7.98 -2.91 -11.32
CA GLY A 291 7.84 -4.11 -10.48
C GLY A 291 9.00 -5.09 -10.60
N ASN A 292 9.66 -5.14 -11.76
CA ASN A 292 10.79 -6.03 -12.02
C ASN A 292 12.14 -5.39 -11.68
N PRO A 293 12.86 -5.85 -10.64
CA PRO A 293 14.17 -5.29 -10.25
C PRO A 293 15.25 -5.50 -11.31
N LEU A 294 15.12 -6.52 -12.17
CA LEU A 294 16.09 -6.79 -13.22
C LEU A 294 16.08 -5.70 -14.31
N SER A 295 14.98 -4.99 -14.48
CA SER A 295 14.94 -3.84 -15.39
C SER A 295 15.94 -2.76 -14.96
N PHE A 296 16.08 -2.55 -13.65
CA PHE A 296 17.03 -1.57 -13.10
C PHE A 296 18.48 -2.01 -13.27
N VAL A 297 18.75 -3.33 -13.20
CA VAL A 297 20.09 -3.87 -13.54
C VAL A 297 20.38 -3.64 -15.01
N SER A 298 19.44 -4.02 -15.89
CA SER A 298 19.60 -3.87 -17.35
C SER A 298 19.81 -2.41 -17.77
N ASP A 299 19.02 -1.49 -17.18
CA ASP A 299 19.17 -0.05 -17.42
C ASP A 299 20.55 0.45 -16.97
N LEU A 300 21.00 0.03 -15.78
CA LEU A 300 22.27 0.45 -15.24
C LEU A 300 23.46 -0.11 -16.05
N LEU A 301 23.37 -1.38 -16.46
CA LEU A 301 24.36 -1.98 -17.36
C LEU A 301 24.39 -1.27 -18.73
N SER A 302 23.23 -0.87 -19.26
CA SER A 302 23.17 -0.08 -20.50
C SER A 302 23.85 1.28 -20.36
N GLU A 303 23.61 1.98 -19.23
CA GLU A 303 24.29 3.26 -18.93
C GLU A 303 25.83 3.08 -18.86
N ILE A 304 26.31 2.00 -18.23
CA ILE A 304 27.71 1.67 -18.13
C ILE A 304 28.31 1.35 -19.52
N VAL A 305 27.57 0.60 -20.34
CA VAL A 305 28.01 0.28 -21.70
C VAL A 305 28.11 1.51 -22.59
N ASP A 306 27.23 2.50 -22.45
CA ASP A 306 27.39 3.77 -23.16
C ASP A 306 28.70 4.44 -22.78
N HIS A 307 29.03 4.49 -21.49
CA HIS A 307 30.31 5.02 -21.03
C HIS A 307 31.50 4.19 -21.56
N VAL A 308 31.41 2.85 -21.48
CA VAL A 308 32.47 1.94 -21.99
C VAL A 308 32.63 2.09 -23.49
N TRP A 309 31.57 2.26 -24.26
CA TRP A 309 31.66 2.53 -25.68
C TRP A 309 32.46 3.80 -25.97
N ASP A 310 32.07 4.90 -25.32
CA ASP A 310 32.65 6.24 -25.60
C ASP A 310 34.09 6.40 -25.09
N THR A 311 34.44 5.71 -23.99
CA THR A 311 35.72 5.93 -23.31
C THR A 311 36.70 4.76 -23.39
N ASN A 312 36.25 3.56 -23.77
CA ASN A 312 37.07 2.35 -23.83
C ASN A 312 37.10 1.76 -25.23
N ILE A 313 35.96 1.33 -25.77
CA ILE A 313 35.88 0.58 -27.02
C ILE A 313 36.33 1.43 -28.20
N THR A 314 35.88 2.67 -28.30
CA THR A 314 36.26 3.58 -29.40
C THR A 314 37.60 4.27 -29.20
N ASN A 315 38.21 4.14 -28.02
CA ASN A 315 39.48 4.80 -27.68
C ASN A 315 40.69 3.87 -27.78
N ILE A 316 40.72 3.05 -28.81
CA ILE A 316 41.89 2.25 -29.16
C ILE A 316 42.34 2.53 -30.60
N THR A 317 43.63 2.33 -30.86
CA THR A 317 44.24 2.38 -32.18
C THR A 317 45.07 1.13 -32.42
N TYR A 318 45.40 0.85 -33.66
CA TYR A 318 46.24 -0.31 -33.98
C TYR A 318 47.52 0.08 -34.69
N LYS A 319 48.57 -0.72 -34.53
CA LYS A 319 49.82 -0.65 -35.25
C LYS A 319 50.09 -1.99 -35.91
N VAL A 320 50.47 -1.95 -37.19
CA VAL A 320 50.84 -3.14 -37.94
C VAL A 320 52.36 -3.21 -37.99
N HIS A 321 52.92 -4.29 -37.50
CA HIS A 321 54.35 -4.59 -37.56
C HIS A 321 54.58 -5.70 -38.60
N THR A 322 55.41 -5.43 -39.62
CA THR A 322 55.74 -6.43 -40.62
C THR A 322 57.18 -6.87 -40.34
N ALA A 323 57.38 -8.13 -40.03
CA ALA A 323 58.71 -8.71 -39.86
C ALA A 323 59.42 -8.84 -41.23
N ALA A 324 60.76 -8.93 -41.21
CA ALA A 324 61.56 -9.07 -42.41
C ALA A 324 61.24 -10.32 -43.27
N ARG A 325 60.53 -11.31 -42.70
CA ARG A 325 60.04 -12.53 -43.37
C ARG A 325 58.64 -12.40 -43.95
N GLY A 326 58.04 -11.20 -43.93
CA GLY A 326 56.69 -10.95 -44.43
C GLY A 326 55.56 -11.30 -43.46
N GLU A 327 55.88 -11.76 -42.24
CA GLU A 327 54.85 -11.99 -41.19
C GLU A 327 54.37 -10.64 -40.66
N THR A 328 53.07 -10.44 -40.62
CA THR A 328 52.46 -9.23 -40.07
C THR A 328 51.87 -9.52 -38.72
N ARG A 329 52.16 -8.65 -37.74
CA ARG A 329 51.50 -8.67 -36.38
C ARG A 329 50.82 -7.33 -36.12
N THR A 330 49.55 -7.37 -35.79
CA THR A 330 48.81 -6.20 -35.38
C THR A 330 48.80 -6.12 -33.85
N THR A 331 49.12 -4.95 -33.32
CA THR A 331 49.03 -4.64 -31.89
C THR A 331 48.05 -3.49 -31.71
N TYR A 332 47.28 -3.52 -30.61
CA TYR A 332 46.26 -2.51 -30.29
C TYR A 332 46.72 -1.73 -29.07
N HIS A 333 46.49 -0.42 -29.08
CA HIS A 333 46.97 0.52 -28.07
C HIS A 333 45.86 1.51 -27.67
N ALA A 334 45.87 1.88 -26.40
CA ALA A 334 44.97 2.89 -25.85
C ALA A 334 45.28 4.29 -26.41
N THR A 335 44.25 5.12 -26.56
CA THR A 335 44.36 6.56 -26.88
C THR A 335 44.27 7.42 -25.61
N GLY A 336 44.43 8.76 -25.71
CA GLY A 336 44.46 9.66 -24.55
C GLY A 336 43.17 9.72 -23.71
N ASN A 337 42.04 9.35 -24.29
CA ASN A 337 40.75 9.37 -23.59
C ASN A 337 40.32 7.99 -23.05
N PHE A 338 41.21 7.02 -23.13
CA PHE A 338 40.91 5.66 -22.69
C PHE A 338 40.60 5.57 -21.19
N ARG A 339 39.54 4.90 -20.84
CA ARG A 339 39.14 4.61 -19.44
C ARG A 339 38.75 3.13 -19.31
N GLN A 340 38.86 2.57 -18.10
CA GLN A 340 38.58 1.15 -17.82
C GLN A 340 37.64 0.96 -16.62
N ASP A 341 36.91 2.01 -16.23
CA ASP A 341 36.00 1.98 -15.10
C ASP A 341 34.56 1.88 -15.56
N ALA A 342 33.73 1.25 -14.73
CA ALA A 342 32.31 1.23 -14.88
C ALA A 342 31.71 2.53 -14.29
N VAL A 343 31.13 3.37 -15.15
CA VAL A 343 30.55 4.67 -14.74
C VAL A 343 29.14 4.77 -15.29
N ASP A 344 28.19 5.18 -14.46
CA ASP A 344 26.79 5.39 -14.87
C ASP A 344 26.60 6.78 -15.51
N LYS A 345 25.43 7.03 -16.07
CA LYS A 345 25.07 8.32 -16.71
C LYS A 345 25.13 9.54 -15.77
N ASN A 346 25.10 9.33 -14.44
CA ASN A 346 25.22 10.39 -13.47
C ASN A 346 26.66 10.65 -13.05
N GLY A 347 27.63 9.93 -13.63
CA GLY A 347 29.05 10.04 -13.34
C GLY A 347 29.51 9.27 -12.10
N LYS A 348 28.67 8.40 -11.54
CA LYS A 348 29.05 7.53 -10.42
C LYS A 348 29.99 6.43 -10.94
N ASN A 349 31.22 6.40 -10.43
CA ASN A 349 32.18 5.37 -10.70
C ASN A 349 32.01 4.19 -9.73
N TYR A 350 31.87 2.98 -10.26
CA TYR A 350 31.69 1.73 -9.50
C TYR A 350 33.00 0.97 -9.34
N GLY A 351 34.05 1.33 -10.15
CA GLY A 351 35.36 0.70 -10.13
C GLY A 351 35.74 0.08 -11.46
N PRO A 352 36.90 -0.65 -11.49
CA PRO A 352 37.43 -1.20 -12.72
C PRO A 352 36.59 -2.32 -13.31
N LEU A 353 36.39 -2.32 -14.64
CA LEU A 353 35.55 -3.28 -15.38
C LEU A 353 35.94 -4.75 -15.19
N ASN A 354 37.19 -5.03 -14.83
CA ASN A 354 37.68 -6.38 -14.62
C ASN A 354 37.62 -6.88 -13.17
N SER A 355 36.88 -6.17 -12.30
CA SER A 355 36.67 -6.57 -10.88
C SER A 355 35.25 -7.05 -10.63
N LEU A 356 35.11 -8.18 -9.96
CA LEU A 356 33.78 -8.67 -9.51
C LEU A 356 33.17 -7.74 -8.46
N ASP A 357 33.97 -7.08 -7.63
CA ASP A 357 33.47 -6.09 -6.64
C ASP A 357 32.77 -4.90 -7.32
N THR A 358 33.25 -4.49 -8.49
CA THR A 358 32.58 -3.47 -9.32
C THR A 358 31.18 -3.91 -9.69
N TRP A 359 30.99 -5.11 -10.15
CA TRP A 359 29.70 -5.64 -10.56
C TRP A 359 28.79 -5.92 -9.36
N LYS A 360 29.36 -6.30 -8.21
CA LYS A 360 28.63 -6.38 -6.94
C LYS A 360 28.06 -5.01 -6.55
N ALA A 361 28.86 -3.96 -6.65
CA ALA A 361 28.41 -2.58 -6.39
C ALA A 361 27.34 -2.12 -7.39
N VAL A 362 27.44 -2.53 -8.66
CA VAL A 362 26.43 -2.26 -9.70
C VAL A 362 25.10 -2.96 -9.36
N GLY A 363 25.13 -4.24 -9.01
CA GLY A 363 23.92 -4.98 -8.60
C GLY A 363 23.25 -4.38 -7.36
N ALA A 364 24.04 -4.00 -6.34
CA ALA A 364 23.54 -3.31 -5.17
C ALA A 364 22.90 -1.95 -5.52
N ALA A 365 23.52 -1.18 -6.41
CA ALA A 365 22.98 0.09 -6.86
C ALA A 365 21.65 -0.06 -7.63
N ALA A 366 21.49 -1.14 -8.38
CA ALA A 366 20.24 -1.46 -9.06
C ALA A 366 19.09 -1.73 -8.04
N ILE A 367 19.38 -2.49 -6.98
CA ILE A 367 18.42 -2.71 -5.88
C ILE A 367 18.03 -1.39 -5.23
N GLU A 368 18.98 -0.52 -4.93
CA GLU A 368 18.70 0.79 -4.35
C GLU A 368 17.85 1.68 -5.29
N ARG A 369 18.07 1.64 -6.60
CA ARG A 369 17.23 2.33 -7.58
C ARG A 369 15.79 1.75 -7.57
N TRP A 370 15.66 0.43 -7.47
CA TRP A 370 14.36 -0.23 -7.36
C TRP A 370 13.65 0.15 -6.04
N LYS A 371 14.33 0.07 -4.89
CA LYS A 371 13.79 0.50 -3.58
C LYS A 371 13.33 1.97 -3.61
N LYS A 372 14.08 2.83 -4.28
CA LYS A 372 13.70 4.23 -4.47
C LYS A 372 12.41 4.35 -5.27
N SER A 373 12.23 3.56 -6.33
CA SER A 373 10.98 3.51 -7.11
C SER A 373 9.80 3.05 -6.24
N VAL A 374 9.98 2.03 -5.41
CA VAL A 374 8.97 1.60 -4.41
C VAL A 374 8.60 2.74 -3.49
N LYS A 375 9.60 3.45 -2.94
CA LYS A 375 9.35 4.57 -2.03
C LYS A 375 8.52 5.66 -2.70
N GLU A 376 8.91 6.13 -3.87
CA GLU A 376 8.28 7.24 -4.57
C GLU A 376 6.87 6.90 -5.08
N ASN A 377 6.64 5.66 -5.50
CA ASN A 377 5.36 5.27 -6.13
C ASN A 377 4.40 4.58 -5.18
N LEU A 378 4.88 3.84 -4.17
CA LEU A 378 4.05 3.04 -3.28
C LEU A 378 4.04 3.58 -1.85
N VAL A 379 5.22 3.75 -1.23
CA VAL A 379 5.34 4.11 0.20
C VAL A 379 4.74 5.49 0.48
N ASP A 380 5.05 6.50 -0.33
CA ASP A 380 4.55 7.85 -0.12
C ASP A 380 3.01 7.92 -0.26
N ASN A 381 2.45 7.15 -1.19
CA ASN A 381 1.00 7.03 -1.36
C ASN A 381 0.33 6.21 -0.25
N ALA A 382 1.02 5.19 0.27
CA ALA A 382 0.55 4.39 1.40
C ALA A 382 0.42 5.22 2.68
N ASP A 383 1.39 6.08 2.96
CA ASP A 383 1.33 6.99 4.11
C ASP A 383 0.14 7.96 4.02
N LEU A 384 -0.13 8.52 2.85
CA LEU A 384 -1.30 9.37 2.61
C LEU A 384 -2.62 8.61 2.83
N ALA A 385 -2.72 7.38 2.34
CA ALA A 385 -3.91 6.55 2.49
C ALA A 385 -4.15 6.17 3.97
N LEU A 386 -3.10 5.77 4.69
CA LEU A 386 -3.19 5.45 6.12
C LEU A 386 -3.65 6.65 6.95
N ARG A 387 -3.13 7.85 6.67
CA ARG A 387 -3.57 9.08 7.33
C ARG A 387 -5.02 9.40 7.04
N ALA A 388 -5.46 9.31 5.79
CA ALA A 388 -6.85 9.58 5.41
C ALA A 388 -7.83 8.64 6.12
N VAL A 389 -7.50 7.35 6.24
CA VAL A 389 -8.31 6.38 6.98
C VAL A 389 -8.28 6.68 8.48
N HIS A 390 -7.11 6.97 9.06
CA HIS A 390 -6.99 7.35 10.46
C HIS A 390 -7.86 8.58 10.80
N ASP A 391 -7.83 9.60 9.96
CA ASP A 391 -8.60 10.82 10.17
C ASP A 391 -10.11 10.56 10.06
N ALA A 392 -10.53 9.68 9.15
CA ALA A 392 -11.92 9.26 9.02
C ALA A 392 -12.43 8.47 10.25
N TRP A 393 -11.52 7.82 10.99
CA TRP A 393 -11.82 7.09 12.23
C TRP A 393 -11.51 7.89 13.50
N SER A 394 -11.14 9.16 13.40
CA SER A 394 -10.81 9.98 14.57
C SER A 394 -12.01 10.10 15.50
N PRO A 395 -11.82 10.04 16.84
CA PRO A 395 -12.89 10.17 17.84
C PRO A 395 -13.75 11.41 17.67
N SER A 396 -13.24 12.49 17.08
CA SER A 396 -14.00 13.72 16.79
C SER A 396 -15.14 13.50 15.78
N VAL A 397 -15.05 12.44 14.94
CA VAL A 397 -16.10 12.08 13.98
C VAL A 397 -17.17 11.23 14.67
N PHE A 398 -16.80 10.46 15.68
CA PHE A 398 -17.69 9.66 16.51
C PHE A 398 -18.13 10.42 17.77
N ASP A 399 -18.52 11.70 17.64
CA ASP A 399 -19.18 12.40 18.75
C ASP A 399 -20.59 11.77 19.00
N VAL A 400 -20.54 10.53 19.42
CA VAL A 400 -21.63 9.91 20.18
C VAL A 400 -21.58 10.64 21.49
N GLY A 401 -22.37 11.68 21.62
CA GLY A 401 -22.56 12.36 22.89
C GLY A 401 -22.72 11.27 23.94
N THR A 402 -21.96 11.34 25.02
CA THR A 402 -22.10 10.39 26.11
C THR A 402 -23.58 10.22 26.33
N ILE A 403 -24.12 9.01 26.02
CA ILE A 403 -25.48 8.66 26.36
C ILE A 403 -25.59 9.08 27.81
N LYS A 404 -26.32 10.17 28.06
CA LYS A 404 -26.48 10.69 29.41
C LYS A 404 -27.21 9.60 30.16
N THR A 405 -26.48 8.67 30.75
CA THR A 405 -26.99 7.86 31.81
C THR A 405 -27.43 8.88 32.86
N SER A 406 -28.71 9.15 32.94
CA SER A 406 -29.24 9.97 34.01
C SER A 406 -28.59 9.47 35.29
N SER A 407 -27.70 10.29 35.85
CA SER A 407 -27.13 10.06 37.16
C SER A 407 -28.30 9.74 38.06
N GLY A 408 -28.24 8.60 38.70
CA GLY A 408 -29.18 7.97 39.60
C GLY A 408 -30.12 8.80 40.47
N ASP A 409 -30.73 9.84 39.91
CA ASP A 409 -31.85 10.52 40.50
C ASP A 409 -33.01 9.52 40.51
N SER A 410 -33.48 9.20 41.70
CA SER A 410 -34.50 8.19 41.86
C SER A 410 -35.74 8.56 41.03
N LEU A 411 -36.35 7.58 40.39
CA LEU A 411 -37.64 7.75 39.67
C LEU A 411 -38.66 8.59 40.47
N SER A 412 -38.56 8.63 41.80
CA SER A 412 -39.36 9.45 42.70
C SER A 412 -39.04 10.95 42.66
N GLN A 413 -37.80 11.35 42.40
CA GLN A 413 -37.39 12.78 42.32
C GLN A 413 -37.80 13.40 40.98
N ASP A 414 -37.66 12.66 39.88
CA ASP A 414 -38.16 13.09 38.56
C ASP A 414 -39.69 13.21 38.57
N TYR A 415 -40.37 12.27 39.27
CA TYR A 415 -41.83 12.31 39.48
C TYR A 415 -42.26 13.55 40.26
N GLU A 416 -41.63 13.86 41.39
CA GLU A 416 -42.00 15.03 42.21
C GLU A 416 -41.80 16.33 41.45
N LYS A 417 -40.78 16.41 40.62
CA LYS A 417 -40.46 17.59 39.79
C LYS A 417 -41.50 17.77 38.67
N ASP A 418 -41.83 16.71 37.92
CA ASP A 418 -42.83 16.76 36.85
C ASP A 418 -44.22 17.04 37.42
N LYS A 419 -44.55 16.52 38.61
CA LYS A 419 -45.80 16.81 39.33
C LYS A 419 -45.88 18.27 39.74
N ALA A 420 -44.82 18.83 40.32
CA ALA A 420 -44.77 20.24 40.69
C ALA A 420 -44.90 21.18 39.49
N ASP A 421 -44.24 20.87 38.37
CA ASP A 421 -44.35 21.66 37.14
C ASP A 421 -45.77 21.59 36.52
N LYS A 422 -46.41 20.44 36.59
CA LYS A 422 -47.80 20.25 36.13
C LYS A 422 -48.81 21.02 37.00
N GLU A 423 -48.66 20.90 38.31
CA GLU A 423 -49.52 21.66 39.28
C GLU A 423 -49.34 23.16 39.09
N LYS A 424 -48.14 23.64 38.85
CA LYS A 424 -47.82 25.04 38.57
C LYS A 424 -48.49 25.52 37.28
N LYS A 425 -48.43 24.74 36.22
CA LYS A 425 -49.04 25.03 34.91
C LYS A 425 -50.57 25.06 35.00
N GLU A 426 -51.17 24.09 35.72
CA GLU A 426 -52.61 24.07 35.96
C GLU A 426 -53.08 25.26 36.83
N ALA A 427 -52.27 25.69 37.81
CA ALA A 427 -52.57 26.86 38.61
C ALA A 427 -52.50 28.16 37.80
N GLU A 428 -51.51 28.26 36.90
CA GLU A 428 -51.38 29.41 35.98
C GLU A 428 -52.54 29.47 34.98
N GLU A 429 -52.98 28.35 34.42
CA GLU A 429 -54.13 28.28 33.52
C GLU A 429 -55.46 28.65 34.25
N LYS A 430 -55.64 28.18 35.48
CA LYS A 430 -56.82 28.54 36.30
C LYS A 430 -56.77 30.03 36.63
N ALA A 431 -55.67 30.58 37.01
CA ALA A 431 -55.50 32.01 37.29
C ALA A 431 -55.75 32.88 36.04
N GLU A 432 -55.29 32.46 34.88
CA GLU A 432 -55.55 33.17 33.63
C GLU A 432 -57.06 33.12 33.24
N LYS A 433 -57.70 31.96 33.41
CA LYS A 433 -59.09 31.78 33.14
C LYS A 433 -59.93 32.66 34.07
N TYR A 434 -59.57 32.71 35.37
CA TYR A 434 -60.26 33.54 36.35
C TYR A 434 -60.10 35.04 36.03
N ARG A 435 -58.86 35.44 35.57
CA ARG A 435 -58.62 36.83 35.17
C ARG A 435 -59.48 37.21 33.96
N LYS A 436 -59.58 36.36 32.95
CA LYS A 436 -60.44 36.59 31.77
C LYS A 436 -61.94 36.63 32.12
N GLU A 437 -62.38 35.83 33.08
CA GLU A 437 -63.75 35.90 33.56
C GLU A 437 -64.05 37.21 34.33
N GLN A 438 -63.11 37.70 35.08
CA GLN A 438 -63.28 38.99 35.81
C GLN A 438 -63.26 40.17 34.81
N GLU A 439 -62.40 40.18 33.87
CA GLU A 439 -62.29 41.21 32.78
C GLU A 439 -63.60 41.19 31.96
N ALA A 440 -64.19 40.04 31.67
CA ALA A 440 -65.45 39.92 30.96
C ALA A 440 -66.68 40.38 31.82
N LYS A 441 -66.60 40.19 33.14
CA LYS A 441 -67.60 40.73 34.04
C LYS A 441 -67.57 42.24 34.18
N GLU A 442 -66.38 42.79 34.31
CA GLU A 442 -66.19 44.26 34.36
C GLU A 442 -66.61 44.97 33.05
N GLU A 443 -66.35 44.33 31.91
CA GLU A 443 -66.78 44.87 30.60
C GLU A 443 -68.30 44.85 30.47
N LYS A 444 -69.00 43.85 31.09
CA LYS A 444 -70.44 43.75 31.14
C LYS A 444 -71.08 44.79 32.06
N TYR A 445 -70.36 45.26 33.07
CA TYR A 445 -70.86 46.33 33.99
C TYR A 445 -70.53 47.73 33.48
N ARG A 446 -69.65 47.86 32.43
CA ARG A 446 -69.33 49.17 31.77
C ARG A 446 -70.25 49.49 30.60
N LYS A 447 -71.05 48.55 30.14
CA LYS A 447 -72.16 48.76 29.15
C LYS A 447 -73.47 48.90 29.87
#